data_44af8e579c81c4541dac125f25b94550
#
_entry.id   44af8e579c81c4541dac125f25b94550
#
_cell.length_a   1.000
_cell.length_b   1.000
_cell.length_c   1.000
_cell.angle_alpha   90.00
_cell.angle_beta   90.00
_cell.angle_gamma   90.00
#
_symmetry.space_group_name_H-M   'P 1'
#
loop_
_entity.id
_entity.type
_entity.pdbx_description
1 polymer ?
#
loop_
_entity_poly.entity_id
_entity_poly.type
_entity_poly.pdbx_seq_one_letter_code
_entity_poly.pdbx_strand_id
1 'polypeptide(L)'
;MTVATKIMMGSGAVGIPDAIDVAQSIICINTTSSKLVKQNTSAGNKKTFTISAWVKRAGLGKYNAIFGGGAGTGTSEGGIDGGLIIKPDDTWGLSIQGNVYNAYATQKLRDTAAWYHLVAVLDTTQAVEANRFKLYKNGVEVEAYTEENTGFPAQNVETAQINKDDAYHQISGLSGYDATDYFVDGCLTELNFIDGLALTPSAFGKTNPDTGQWVAIEYAGTYGTNGCYMKFASGAIGTDSSGESNNYTVSNLANADVSPDTPTNNFPVLQKGGLGPVTLSKNNTVITGTSLQQDGVNVYNTGGTSAYASMAMDASGSTGYYWEIRADRAVREDVYIYGIQEIGSQQTGSTGPCFCFGGEHNQKVYVQRNRTVSTNGTTLYNATNANNVGTHETGAILGLAFKNNKLWLRMNGTWFGDPANNTPSTHSVGLPIITSLPDALYVPVIVSFGGMSTFGDTIVSANFGNNGTFGGTITAGGQSDANGDGNFKYSVPSGFLCLCNNNIPDPAIALPSANFDTVLYTGNGSTQSISGVGHQPD
;
A
#
# COMPACT_ATOMS: atom_id res chain seq x y z
N MET A 1 -17.72 9.26 -19.54
CA MET A 1 -18.11 8.38 -18.43
C MET A 1 -17.04 8.55 -17.37
N THR A 2 -17.24 9.50 -16.46
CA THR A 2 -16.30 9.75 -15.35
C THR A 2 -16.45 8.60 -14.36
N VAL A 3 -15.63 7.59 -14.50
CA VAL A 3 -15.67 6.43 -13.61
C VAL A 3 -14.98 6.82 -12.31
N ALA A 4 -15.67 6.60 -11.24
CA ALA A 4 -15.29 6.78 -9.86
C ALA A 4 -13.96 6.08 -9.49
N THR A 5 -12.86 6.68 -9.83
CA THR A 5 -11.53 6.18 -9.43
C THR A 5 -11.29 6.35 -7.92
N LYS A 6 -11.97 7.30 -7.30
CA LYS A 6 -11.81 7.61 -5.87
C LYS A 6 -12.70 6.78 -4.93
N ILE A 7 -13.76 6.12 -5.44
CA ILE A 7 -14.69 5.33 -4.59
C ILE A 7 -14.00 4.14 -3.91
N MET A 8 -12.95 3.61 -4.50
CA MET A 8 -12.21 2.47 -3.94
C MET A 8 -11.01 2.86 -3.08
N MET A 9 -10.66 4.15 -2.97
CA MET A 9 -9.33 4.56 -2.55
C MET A 9 -9.27 5.48 -1.34
N GLY A 10 -10.35 5.81 -0.71
CA GLY A 10 -10.39 6.73 0.44
C GLY A 10 -10.31 8.20 0.00
N SER A 11 -11.32 8.99 0.26
CA SER A 11 -11.25 10.44 0.15
C SER A 11 -10.71 11.02 1.45
N GLY A 12 -9.91 12.07 1.36
CA GLY A 12 -9.32 12.74 2.51
C GLY A 12 -10.35 13.15 3.58
N ALA A 13 -9.89 13.28 4.79
CA ALA A 13 -10.69 13.65 5.96
C ALA A 13 -11.17 15.10 5.98
N VAL A 14 -11.02 15.83 4.90
CA VAL A 14 -11.28 17.27 4.83
C VAL A 14 -12.76 17.58 5.08
N GLY A 15 -13.03 18.42 6.07
CA GLY A 15 -14.37 18.90 6.42
C GLY A 15 -15.15 18.07 7.44
N ILE A 16 -14.59 16.98 7.96
CA ILE A 16 -15.22 16.16 8.98
C ILE A 16 -14.76 16.63 10.37
N PRO A 17 -15.65 17.06 11.27
CA PRO A 17 -15.25 17.39 12.64
C PRO A 17 -14.51 16.22 13.29
N ASP A 18 -13.41 16.50 14.00
CA ASP A 18 -12.53 15.55 14.71
C ASP A 18 -11.79 14.51 13.82
N ALA A 19 -11.98 14.48 12.50
CA ALA A 19 -11.13 13.68 11.65
C ALA A 19 -9.73 14.30 11.59
N ILE A 20 -8.70 13.46 11.65
CA ILE A 20 -7.32 13.90 11.54
C ILE A 20 -6.80 13.69 10.12
N ASP A 21 -5.96 14.62 9.68
CA ASP A 21 -5.13 14.39 8.52
C ASP A 21 -3.89 13.62 8.95
N VAL A 22 -3.82 12.35 8.58
CA VAL A 22 -2.70 11.48 8.92
C VAL A 22 -1.52 11.85 8.03
N ALA A 23 -0.55 12.55 8.59
CA ALA A 23 0.54 13.15 7.82
C ALA A 23 1.54 12.12 7.29
N GLN A 24 1.76 11.01 8.00
CA GLN A 24 2.85 10.08 7.72
C GLN A 24 2.52 8.65 8.13
N SER A 25 3.19 7.70 7.48
CA SER A 25 3.28 6.29 7.88
C SER A 25 4.73 5.85 7.93
N ILE A 26 4.98 4.68 8.56
CA ILE A 26 6.28 4.02 8.52
C ILE A 26 6.21 2.79 7.61
N ILE A 27 7.18 2.66 6.71
CA ILE A 27 7.36 1.51 5.85
C ILE A 27 8.17 0.47 6.60
N CYS A 28 7.57 -0.65 6.90
CA CYS A 28 8.24 -1.81 7.48
C CYS A 28 8.57 -2.82 6.40
N ILE A 29 9.71 -3.50 6.55
CA ILE A 29 10.22 -4.46 5.59
C ILE A 29 10.53 -5.76 6.32
N ASN A 30 9.87 -6.80 5.90
CA ASN A 30 10.02 -8.13 6.48
C ASN A 30 11.48 -8.61 6.41
N THR A 31 12.13 -8.49 5.26
CA THR A 31 13.50 -8.99 5.03
C THR A 31 14.60 -8.24 5.79
N THR A 32 14.32 -7.04 6.28
CA THR A 32 15.28 -6.24 7.05
C THR A 32 15.05 -6.31 8.55
N SER A 33 14.05 -7.07 9.01
CA SER A 33 13.67 -7.16 10.43
C SER A 33 13.39 -5.79 11.05
N SER A 34 12.65 -4.95 10.32
CA SER A 34 12.27 -3.60 10.77
C SER A 34 11.33 -3.69 11.96
N LYS A 35 11.73 -3.12 13.10
CA LYS A 35 10.96 -3.21 14.36
C LYS A 35 11.14 -2.02 15.29
N LEU A 36 10.18 -1.88 16.20
CA LEU A 36 10.28 -0.98 17.34
C LEU A 36 10.03 -1.83 18.61
N VAL A 37 10.85 -1.66 19.62
CA VAL A 37 10.82 -2.47 20.84
C VAL A 37 10.88 -1.59 22.09
N LYS A 38 10.03 -1.91 23.08
CA LYS A 38 10.01 -1.27 24.40
C LYS A 38 9.96 -2.33 25.49
N GLN A 39 10.80 -2.22 26.51
CA GLN A 39 10.68 -3.01 27.73
C GLN A 39 9.68 -2.32 28.68
N ASN A 40 8.77 -3.09 29.24
CA ASN A 40 7.88 -2.61 30.28
C ASN A 40 8.64 -2.51 31.61
N THR A 41 8.54 -1.38 32.28
CA THR A 41 9.19 -1.15 33.58
C THR A 41 8.26 -1.36 34.77
N SER A 42 7.00 -1.70 34.48
CA SER A 42 5.97 -2.04 35.47
C SER A 42 4.87 -2.86 34.78
N ALA A 43 4.15 -3.63 35.59
CA ALA A 43 3.00 -4.37 35.09
C ALA A 43 1.84 -3.43 34.76
N GLY A 44 1.21 -3.65 33.61
CA GLY A 44 -0.08 -3.08 33.23
C GLY A 44 -1.23 -4.06 33.41
N ASN A 45 -2.37 -3.78 32.79
CA ASN A 45 -3.53 -4.64 32.83
C ASN A 45 -3.38 -5.82 31.85
N LYS A 46 -3.24 -7.03 32.38
CA LYS A 46 -3.05 -8.26 31.60
C LYS A 46 -4.35 -8.93 31.15
N LYS A 47 -5.50 -8.36 31.53
CA LYS A 47 -6.84 -8.92 31.22
C LYS A 47 -7.63 -8.06 30.27
N THR A 48 -7.32 -6.78 30.19
CA THR A 48 -8.09 -5.81 29.42
C THR A 48 -7.15 -4.86 28.68
N PHE A 49 -7.28 -4.79 27.36
CA PHE A 49 -6.57 -3.81 26.51
C PHE A 49 -7.20 -3.69 25.12
N THR A 50 -6.82 -2.65 24.40
CA THR A 50 -7.18 -2.44 23.00
C THR A 50 -5.93 -2.16 22.18
N ILE A 51 -5.81 -2.80 21.01
CA ILE A 51 -4.82 -2.50 19.98
C ILE A 51 -5.57 -1.94 18.78
N SER A 52 -5.18 -0.77 18.30
CA SER A 52 -5.73 -0.14 17.10
C SER A 52 -4.58 0.29 16.19
N ALA A 53 -4.66 -0.03 14.91
CA ALA A 53 -3.64 0.38 13.94
C ALA A 53 -4.23 0.52 12.53
N TRP A 54 -3.71 1.47 11.77
CA TRP A 54 -3.90 1.53 10.32
C TRP A 54 -2.76 0.80 9.63
N VAL A 55 -3.12 -0.08 8.71
CA VAL A 55 -2.19 -0.99 8.03
C VAL A 55 -2.46 -1.00 6.53
N LYS A 56 -1.41 -0.87 5.72
CA LYS A 56 -1.44 -1.13 4.28
C LYS A 56 -0.42 -2.22 3.98
N ARG A 57 -0.87 -3.32 3.39
CA ARG A 57 -0.01 -4.48 3.11
C ARG A 57 0.80 -4.28 1.84
N ALA A 58 2.06 -4.70 1.86
CA ALA A 58 2.87 -4.78 0.64
C ALA A 58 2.95 -6.22 0.10
N GLY A 59 3.13 -7.21 0.96
CA GLY A 59 3.21 -8.61 0.58
C GLY A 59 2.03 -9.46 1.09
N LEU A 60 1.64 -10.47 0.31
CA LEU A 60 0.67 -11.49 0.70
C LEU A 60 1.39 -12.82 0.97
N GLY A 61 0.70 -13.75 1.62
CA GLY A 61 1.24 -15.09 1.85
C GLY A 61 2.31 -15.18 2.93
N LYS A 62 2.42 -14.17 3.83
CA LYS A 62 3.39 -14.11 4.93
C LYS A 62 2.71 -13.71 6.23
N TYR A 63 3.33 -14.09 7.35
CA TYR A 63 2.96 -13.50 8.63
C TYR A 63 3.32 -12.01 8.67
N ASN A 64 2.48 -11.20 9.32
CA ASN A 64 2.75 -9.82 9.67
C ASN A 64 2.24 -9.59 11.08
N ALA A 65 3.09 -9.55 12.06
CA ALA A 65 2.73 -9.22 13.43
C ALA A 65 2.82 -7.70 13.61
N ILE A 66 1.67 -7.08 13.79
CA ILE A 66 1.55 -5.62 13.90
C ILE A 66 2.02 -5.15 15.26
N PHE A 67 1.55 -5.82 16.31
CA PHE A 67 1.90 -5.57 17.70
C PHE A 67 1.91 -6.88 18.48
N GLY A 68 2.89 -7.07 19.37
CA GLY A 68 2.96 -8.27 20.20
C GLY A 68 3.77 -8.07 21.47
N GLY A 69 3.73 -9.08 22.33
CA GLY A 69 4.48 -9.15 23.58
C GLY A 69 5.38 -10.38 23.67
N GLY A 70 6.51 -10.26 24.34
CA GLY A 70 7.46 -11.35 24.55
C GLY A 70 8.41 -11.14 25.70
N ALA A 71 9.09 -12.23 26.15
CA ALA A 71 9.98 -12.21 27.30
C ALA A 71 11.38 -11.67 27.02
N GLY A 72 11.74 -11.38 25.76
CA GLY A 72 13.09 -10.93 25.40
C GLY A 72 13.16 -10.33 24.00
N THR A 73 14.35 -9.86 23.64
CA THR A 73 14.64 -9.29 22.32
C THR A 73 15.29 -10.28 21.36
N GLY A 74 15.55 -11.52 21.79
CA GLY A 74 16.31 -12.53 21.05
C GLY A 74 15.46 -13.70 20.53
N THR A 75 16.12 -14.70 19.95
CA THR A 75 15.56 -15.82 19.20
C THR A 75 14.98 -16.96 20.07
N SER A 76 14.91 -16.79 21.38
CA SER A 76 14.40 -17.85 22.26
C SER A 76 12.89 -17.91 22.24
N GLU A 77 12.32 -19.03 21.82
CA GLU A 77 10.89 -19.31 21.80
C GLU A 77 10.21 -19.29 23.20
N GLY A 78 10.95 -19.03 24.27
CA GLY A 78 10.47 -19.00 25.64
C GLY A 78 9.75 -17.70 25.97
N GLY A 79 8.41 -17.68 25.86
CA GLY A 79 7.61 -16.61 26.41
C GLY A 79 7.15 -15.57 25.40
N ILE A 80 6.65 -16.00 24.25
CA ILE A 80 5.88 -15.18 23.33
C ILE A 80 4.42 -15.14 23.81
N ASP A 81 3.82 -13.95 23.83
CA ASP A 81 2.37 -13.87 24.06
C ASP A 81 1.57 -13.95 22.77
N GLY A 82 2.24 -13.71 21.64
CA GLY A 82 1.58 -13.43 20.39
C GLY A 82 1.22 -11.95 20.30
N GLY A 83 0.12 -11.64 19.66
CA GLY A 83 -0.34 -10.26 19.45
C GLY A 83 -1.32 -10.16 18.31
N LEU A 84 -1.49 -8.95 17.75
CA LEU A 84 -2.28 -8.69 16.56
C LEU A 84 -1.47 -9.10 15.32
N ILE A 85 -1.94 -10.15 14.62
CA ILE A 85 -1.19 -10.84 13.57
C ILE A 85 -2.06 -11.01 12.33
N ILE A 86 -1.46 -10.83 11.15
CA ILE A 86 -2.01 -11.28 9.86
C ILE A 86 -1.24 -12.55 9.47
N LYS A 87 -1.98 -13.60 9.07
CA LYS A 87 -1.43 -14.93 8.73
C LYS A 87 -1.12 -15.06 7.23
N PRO A 88 -0.36 -16.09 6.81
CA PRO A 88 -0.04 -16.35 5.41
C PRO A 88 -1.26 -16.62 4.51
N ASP A 89 -2.37 -17.06 5.06
CA ASP A 89 -3.64 -17.23 4.35
C ASP A 89 -4.47 -15.95 4.26
N ASP A 90 -3.89 -14.80 4.70
CA ASP A 90 -4.44 -13.44 4.73
C ASP A 90 -5.56 -13.23 5.75
N THR A 91 -5.85 -14.21 6.61
CA THR A 91 -6.67 -14.04 7.81
C THR A 91 -5.90 -13.25 8.88
N TRP A 92 -6.60 -12.64 9.81
CA TRP A 92 -5.97 -11.78 10.82
C TRP A 92 -6.71 -11.88 12.16
N GLY A 93 -6.01 -11.64 13.24
CA GLY A 93 -6.60 -11.76 14.57
C GLY A 93 -5.61 -11.57 15.70
N LEU A 94 -6.03 -11.98 16.88
CA LEU A 94 -5.23 -11.90 18.10
C LEU A 94 -4.86 -13.30 18.58
N SER A 95 -3.59 -13.44 18.97
CA SER A 95 -3.04 -14.59 19.66
C SER A 95 -2.53 -14.16 21.03
N ILE A 96 -2.80 -14.92 22.08
CA ILE A 96 -2.30 -14.64 23.45
C ILE A 96 -1.83 -15.91 24.15
N GLN A 97 -1.08 -15.77 25.22
CA GLN A 97 -0.53 -16.85 26.05
C GLN A 97 0.30 -17.88 25.27
N GLY A 98 1.26 -17.40 24.47
CA GLY A 98 2.13 -18.32 23.74
C GLY A 98 1.37 -19.18 22.72
N ASN A 99 0.40 -18.59 22.04
CA ASN A 99 -0.45 -19.28 21.05
C ASN A 99 -1.48 -20.27 21.65
N VAL A 100 -1.84 -20.13 22.93
CA VAL A 100 -2.87 -20.98 23.55
C VAL A 100 -4.26 -20.55 23.11
N TYR A 101 -4.56 -19.26 23.11
CA TYR A 101 -5.85 -18.70 22.71
C TYR A 101 -5.70 -17.89 21.43
N ASN A 102 -6.40 -18.31 20.40
CA ASN A 102 -6.33 -17.70 19.07
C ASN A 102 -7.71 -17.57 18.44
N ALA A 103 -8.02 -16.37 17.98
CA ALA A 103 -9.19 -16.12 17.17
C ALA A 103 -8.83 -15.23 16.00
N TYR A 104 -9.08 -15.72 14.80
CA TYR A 104 -8.78 -15.05 13.55
C TYR A 104 -10.06 -14.80 12.76
N ALA A 105 -10.19 -13.60 12.21
CA ALA A 105 -11.28 -13.25 11.31
C ALA A 105 -11.23 -14.15 10.07
N THR A 106 -12.37 -14.69 9.64
CA THR A 106 -12.45 -15.42 8.36
C THR A 106 -12.29 -14.51 7.16
N GLN A 107 -12.51 -13.20 7.35
CA GLN A 107 -12.27 -12.17 6.36
C GLN A 107 -10.77 -12.03 6.06
N LYS A 108 -10.44 -11.91 4.78
CA LYS A 108 -9.06 -11.82 4.31
C LYS A 108 -8.67 -10.40 3.94
N LEU A 109 -7.43 -10.00 4.26
CA LEU A 109 -6.86 -8.69 3.94
C LEU A 109 -6.00 -8.82 2.68
N ARG A 110 -6.60 -8.83 1.49
CA ARG A 110 -5.91 -9.12 0.21
C ARG A 110 -5.67 -7.93 -0.69
N ASP A 111 -6.34 -6.82 -0.45
CA ASP A 111 -6.12 -5.61 -1.24
C ASP A 111 -4.89 -4.87 -0.72
N THR A 112 -3.81 -4.93 -1.48
CA THR A 112 -2.54 -4.25 -1.16
C THR A 112 -2.58 -2.75 -1.48
N ALA A 113 -3.62 -2.27 -2.19
CA ALA A 113 -3.81 -0.86 -2.46
C ALA A 113 -4.61 -0.14 -1.36
N ALA A 114 -5.28 -0.90 -0.50
CA ALA A 114 -6.15 -0.36 0.54
C ALA A 114 -5.43 -0.21 1.89
N TRP A 115 -5.77 0.84 2.60
CA TRP A 115 -5.53 0.98 4.02
C TRP A 115 -6.63 0.28 4.81
N TYR A 116 -6.27 -0.50 5.81
CA TYR A 116 -7.17 -1.16 6.75
C TYR A 116 -6.99 -0.57 8.13
N HIS A 117 -8.08 -0.16 8.77
CA HIS A 117 -8.09 0.09 10.20
C HIS A 117 -8.46 -1.20 10.93
N LEU A 118 -7.54 -1.72 11.72
CA LEU A 118 -7.71 -2.96 12.48
C LEU A 118 -7.74 -2.63 13.97
N VAL A 119 -8.78 -3.10 14.66
CA VAL A 119 -8.90 -2.98 16.12
C VAL A 119 -9.10 -4.36 16.71
N ALA A 120 -8.27 -4.69 17.70
CA ALA A 120 -8.38 -5.90 18.49
C ALA A 120 -8.59 -5.53 19.96
N VAL A 121 -9.63 -6.08 20.55
CA VAL A 121 -10.05 -5.82 21.93
C VAL A 121 -10.00 -7.10 22.74
N LEU A 122 -9.32 -7.08 23.87
CA LEU A 122 -9.34 -8.13 24.86
C LEU A 122 -9.99 -7.60 26.15
N ASP A 123 -10.96 -8.34 26.71
CA ASP A 123 -11.48 -8.15 28.05
C ASP A 123 -11.90 -9.51 28.65
N THR A 124 -10.95 -10.22 29.21
CA THR A 124 -11.21 -11.55 29.77
C THR A 124 -12.05 -11.53 31.03
N THR A 125 -12.35 -10.36 31.60
CA THR A 125 -13.21 -10.23 32.80
C THR A 125 -14.68 -10.50 32.49
N GLN A 126 -15.07 -10.42 31.21
CA GLN A 126 -16.44 -10.61 30.76
C GLN A 126 -16.97 -12.01 31.06
N ALA A 127 -18.19 -12.10 31.59
CA ALA A 127 -18.85 -13.38 31.86
C ALA A 127 -19.20 -14.12 30.56
N VAL A 128 -19.66 -13.40 29.54
CA VAL A 128 -20.00 -13.93 28.23
C VAL A 128 -18.74 -14.08 27.41
N GLU A 129 -18.47 -15.28 26.92
CA GLU A 129 -17.25 -15.61 26.17
C GLU A 129 -17.06 -14.74 24.93
N ALA A 130 -18.11 -14.55 24.12
CA ALA A 130 -18.07 -13.74 22.91
C ALA A 130 -17.73 -12.24 23.16
N ASN A 131 -17.83 -11.77 24.41
CA ASN A 131 -17.46 -10.42 24.78
C ASN A 131 -16.02 -10.28 25.29
N ARG A 132 -15.29 -11.40 25.47
CA ARG A 132 -13.91 -11.39 25.97
C ARG A 132 -12.90 -11.01 24.90
N PHE A 133 -13.28 -11.18 23.65
CA PHE A 133 -12.43 -10.90 22.52
C PHE A 133 -13.26 -10.38 21.34
N LYS A 134 -12.82 -9.29 20.73
CA LYS A 134 -13.48 -8.70 19.57
C LYS A 134 -12.47 -8.14 18.58
N LEU A 135 -12.76 -8.31 17.30
CA LEU A 135 -12.03 -7.71 16.18
C LEU A 135 -12.93 -6.78 15.39
N TYR A 136 -12.35 -5.69 14.90
CA TYR A 136 -13.06 -4.75 14.02
C TYR A 136 -12.18 -4.38 12.83
N LYS A 137 -12.77 -4.32 11.65
CA LYS A 137 -12.14 -3.83 10.43
C LYS A 137 -12.90 -2.61 9.90
N ASN A 138 -12.23 -1.48 9.75
CA ASN A 138 -12.82 -0.22 9.27
C ASN A 138 -14.13 0.13 10.01
N GLY A 139 -14.12 0.05 11.31
CA GLY A 139 -15.26 0.36 12.17
C GLY A 139 -16.32 -0.74 12.33
N VAL A 140 -16.26 -1.80 11.53
CA VAL A 140 -17.26 -2.90 11.53
C VAL A 140 -16.74 -4.10 12.32
N GLU A 141 -17.57 -4.61 13.24
CA GLU A 141 -17.25 -5.81 14.02
C GLU A 141 -17.16 -7.05 13.12
N VAL A 142 -16.19 -7.91 13.41
CA VAL A 142 -16.04 -9.20 12.74
C VAL A 142 -17.02 -10.19 13.37
N GLU A 143 -17.90 -10.76 12.57
CA GLU A 143 -18.93 -11.71 13.05
C GLU A 143 -18.49 -13.17 12.98
N ALA A 144 -17.53 -13.50 12.10
CA ALA A 144 -17.11 -14.87 11.85
C ALA A 144 -15.61 -15.05 12.13
N TYR A 145 -15.31 -16.03 12.97
CA TYR A 145 -13.96 -16.36 13.40
C TYR A 145 -13.60 -17.80 13.03
N THR A 146 -12.33 -18.01 12.75
CA THR A 146 -11.69 -19.33 12.84
C THR A 146 -10.94 -19.39 14.16
N GLU A 147 -11.33 -20.30 15.02
CA GLU A 147 -10.65 -20.55 16.28
C GLU A 147 -9.57 -21.59 16.08
N GLU A 148 -8.41 -21.36 16.66
CA GLU A 148 -7.29 -22.30 16.65
C GLU A 148 -6.86 -22.59 18.10
N ASN A 149 -6.34 -23.77 18.34
CA ASN A 149 -5.97 -24.25 19.67
C ASN A 149 -7.16 -24.23 20.65
N THR A 150 -7.13 -23.38 21.70
CA THR A 150 -8.23 -23.31 22.69
C THR A 150 -9.32 -22.29 22.29
N GLY A 151 -9.14 -21.55 21.19
CA GLY A 151 -10.10 -20.55 20.71
C GLY A 151 -10.15 -19.30 21.60
N PHE A 152 -11.35 -18.90 22.03
CA PHE A 152 -11.56 -17.72 22.86
C PHE A 152 -10.99 -17.91 24.28
N PRO A 153 -10.46 -16.86 24.92
CA PRO A 153 -9.86 -16.96 26.25
C PRO A 153 -10.90 -17.29 27.33
N ALA A 154 -10.49 -18.12 28.29
CA ALA A 154 -11.30 -18.36 29.47
C ALA A 154 -11.47 -17.08 30.31
N GLN A 155 -12.52 -17.02 31.15
CA GLN A 155 -12.75 -15.86 32.00
C GLN A 155 -11.59 -15.62 32.97
N ASN A 156 -11.18 -14.37 33.10
CA ASN A 156 -10.08 -13.91 33.93
C ASN A 156 -8.69 -14.44 33.56
N VAL A 157 -8.50 -15.02 32.37
CA VAL A 157 -7.18 -15.35 31.85
C VAL A 157 -6.35 -14.08 31.71
N GLU A 158 -5.11 -14.15 32.12
CA GLU A 158 -4.11 -13.10 31.92
C GLU A 158 -3.24 -13.40 30.72
N THR A 159 -2.79 -12.37 30.00
CA THR A 159 -1.73 -12.52 29.00
C THR A 159 -0.43 -12.97 29.66
N ALA A 160 0.41 -13.68 28.91
CA ALA A 160 1.69 -14.17 29.45
C ALA A 160 2.72 -13.04 29.51
N GLN A 161 2.82 -12.22 28.48
CA GLN A 161 3.87 -11.21 28.32
C GLN A 161 3.35 -9.79 28.03
N ILE A 162 2.22 -9.64 27.31
CA ILE A 162 1.62 -8.30 27.11
C ILE A 162 1.26 -7.73 28.47
N ASN A 163 1.72 -6.52 28.75
CA ASN A 163 1.55 -5.82 30.03
C ASN A 163 2.20 -6.48 31.26
N LYS A 164 3.07 -7.46 31.06
CA LYS A 164 3.89 -8.01 32.16
C LYS A 164 5.09 -7.09 32.43
N ASP A 165 5.46 -6.99 33.71
CA ASP A 165 6.69 -6.33 34.14
C ASP A 165 7.93 -7.04 33.55
N ASP A 166 8.95 -6.29 33.17
CA ASP A 166 10.17 -6.75 32.50
C ASP A 166 9.97 -7.43 31.13
N ALA A 167 8.75 -7.59 30.65
CA ALA A 167 8.47 -8.07 29.30
C ALA A 167 8.59 -6.96 28.26
N TYR A 168 8.63 -7.34 27.00
CA TYR A 168 8.79 -6.43 25.88
C TYR A 168 7.51 -6.32 25.07
N HIS A 169 7.15 -5.10 24.71
CA HIS A 169 6.23 -4.83 23.60
C HIS A 169 7.03 -4.59 22.32
N GLN A 170 6.54 -5.13 21.22
CA GLN A 170 7.15 -4.95 19.90
C GLN A 170 6.10 -4.56 18.87
N ILE A 171 6.43 -3.57 18.06
CA ILE A 171 5.70 -3.17 16.86
C ILE A 171 6.50 -3.66 15.67
N SER A 172 5.82 -4.27 14.69
CA SER A 172 6.41 -5.00 13.58
C SER A 172 7.25 -6.19 14.06
N GLY A 173 6.62 -7.34 14.18
CA GLY A 173 7.21 -8.58 14.65
C GLY A 173 6.75 -9.00 16.05
N LEU A 174 7.23 -10.14 16.51
CA LEU A 174 6.97 -10.69 17.84
C LEU A 174 8.23 -10.67 18.67
N SER A 175 8.20 -10.01 19.82
CA SER A 175 9.33 -9.97 20.74
C SER A 175 9.68 -11.38 21.23
N GLY A 176 10.97 -11.73 21.19
CA GLY A 176 11.45 -13.07 21.51
C GLY A 176 11.36 -14.07 20.34
N TYR A 177 10.96 -13.63 19.16
CA TYR A 177 10.90 -14.45 17.95
C TYR A 177 11.47 -13.69 16.76
N ASP A 178 12.74 -13.90 16.47
CA ASP A 178 13.48 -13.22 15.37
C ASP A 178 13.35 -14.00 14.03
N ALA A 179 12.30 -14.81 13.85
CA ALA A 179 12.04 -15.37 12.54
C ALA A 179 11.64 -14.23 11.59
N THR A 180 12.37 -14.14 10.50
CA THR A 180 12.14 -13.13 9.44
C THR A 180 10.72 -13.12 8.88
N ASP A 181 9.95 -14.15 9.19
CA ASP A 181 8.60 -14.34 8.66
C ASP A 181 7.49 -13.56 9.39
N TYR A 182 7.77 -12.95 10.56
CA TYR A 182 6.76 -12.25 11.36
C TYR A 182 6.81 -10.73 11.28
N PHE A 183 7.86 -10.16 10.72
CA PHE A 183 7.93 -8.70 10.56
C PHE A 183 6.90 -8.21 9.55
N VAL A 184 6.36 -7.02 9.79
CA VAL A 184 5.42 -6.39 8.86
C VAL A 184 6.10 -6.15 7.51
N ASP A 185 5.38 -6.42 6.43
CA ASP A 185 5.75 -6.08 5.07
C ASP A 185 4.67 -5.13 4.52
N GLY A 186 4.86 -3.84 4.72
CA GLY A 186 3.88 -2.82 4.40
C GLY A 186 4.03 -1.54 5.22
N CYS A 187 2.97 -0.76 5.30
CA CYS A 187 2.93 0.50 6.03
C CYS A 187 2.09 0.40 7.30
N LEU A 188 2.53 1.08 8.35
CA LEU A 188 1.81 1.27 9.61
C LEU A 188 1.68 2.76 9.93
N THR A 189 0.55 3.17 10.47
CA THR A 189 0.35 4.48 11.06
C THR A 189 -0.72 4.45 12.13
N GLU A 190 -0.81 5.52 12.94
CA GLU A 190 -1.83 5.70 13.97
C GLU A 190 -2.00 4.45 14.84
N LEU A 191 -0.88 3.87 15.31
CA LEU A 191 -0.93 2.71 16.18
C LEU A 191 -1.17 3.17 17.63
N ASN A 192 -2.26 2.69 18.21
CA ASN A 192 -2.63 2.92 19.60
C ASN A 192 -2.64 1.57 20.35
N PHE A 193 -1.96 1.52 21.47
CA PHE A 193 -2.10 0.48 22.47
C PHE A 193 -2.70 1.08 23.73
N ILE A 194 -3.90 0.64 24.11
CA ILE A 194 -4.60 1.14 25.29
C ILE A 194 -4.56 0.09 26.37
N ASP A 195 -3.82 0.37 27.43
CA ASP A 195 -3.67 -0.51 28.58
C ASP A 195 -4.81 -0.30 29.58
N GLY A 196 -5.59 -1.34 29.82
CA GLY A 196 -6.64 -1.37 30.84
C GLY A 196 -8.05 -1.05 30.36
N LEU A 197 -8.25 -0.69 29.09
CA LEU A 197 -9.58 -0.37 28.55
C LEU A 197 -9.93 -1.22 27.33
N ALA A 198 -11.16 -1.70 27.27
CA ALA A 198 -11.78 -2.35 26.11
C ALA A 198 -12.62 -1.31 25.34
N LEU A 199 -12.04 -0.77 24.26
CA LEU A 199 -12.64 0.31 23.49
C LEU A 199 -13.19 -0.19 22.16
N THR A 200 -14.27 0.41 21.69
CA THR A 200 -14.81 0.19 20.35
C THR A 200 -14.03 1.00 19.31
N PRO A 201 -14.11 0.66 18.02
CA PRO A 201 -13.37 1.37 16.97
C PRO A 201 -13.75 2.85 16.85
N SER A 202 -14.91 3.26 17.36
CA SER A 202 -15.33 4.67 17.39
C SER A 202 -14.45 5.58 18.25
N ALA A 203 -13.56 5.00 19.08
CA ALA A 203 -12.53 5.75 19.80
C ALA A 203 -11.38 6.22 18.87
N PHE A 204 -11.19 5.57 17.72
CA PHE A 204 -10.05 5.76 16.82
C PHE A 204 -10.43 6.13 15.39
N GLY A 205 -11.72 6.08 15.07
CA GLY A 205 -12.22 6.38 13.73
C GLY A 205 -13.72 6.64 13.73
N LYS A 206 -14.19 7.17 12.61
CA LYS A 206 -15.62 7.39 12.35
C LYS A 206 -15.94 7.29 10.87
N THR A 207 -17.21 7.11 10.55
CA THR A 207 -17.68 7.14 9.16
C THR A 207 -17.83 8.58 8.69
N ASN A 208 -17.24 8.90 7.57
CA ASN A 208 -17.50 10.15 6.85
C ASN A 208 -18.95 10.13 6.33
N PRO A 209 -19.81 11.05 6.76
CA PRO A 209 -21.22 11.04 6.34
C PRO A 209 -21.40 11.36 4.86
N ASP A 210 -20.45 12.09 4.26
CA ASP A 210 -20.54 12.51 2.86
C ASP A 210 -20.10 11.43 1.88
N THR A 211 -19.16 10.57 2.30
CA THR A 211 -18.56 9.55 1.42
C THR A 211 -18.83 8.11 1.87
N GLY A 212 -19.29 7.93 3.10
CA GLY A 212 -19.47 6.60 3.72
C GLY A 212 -18.15 5.93 4.13
N GLN A 213 -17.02 6.60 4.00
CA GLN A 213 -15.71 6.04 4.31
C GLN A 213 -15.38 6.13 5.79
N TRP A 214 -14.66 5.13 6.27
CA TRP A 214 -14.10 5.12 7.60
C TRP A 214 -12.81 5.94 7.62
N VAL A 215 -12.72 6.94 8.50
CA VAL A 215 -11.60 7.87 8.61
C VAL A 215 -11.04 7.89 10.03
N ALA A 216 -9.76 8.25 10.17
CA ALA A 216 -9.08 8.31 11.45
C ALA A 216 -9.53 9.50 12.29
N ILE A 217 -9.62 9.30 13.60
CA ILE A 217 -9.71 10.35 14.61
C ILE A 217 -8.64 10.12 15.67
N GLU A 218 -8.22 11.18 16.37
CA GLU A 218 -7.27 11.07 17.46
C GLU A 218 -8.00 10.59 18.74
N TYR A 219 -7.45 9.56 19.39
CA TYR A 219 -7.96 9.12 20.67
C TYR A 219 -7.56 10.12 21.78
N ALA A 220 -8.54 10.66 22.47
CA ALA A 220 -8.34 11.68 23.51
C ALA A 220 -8.49 11.14 24.95
N GLY A 221 -8.57 9.82 25.13
CA GLY A 221 -8.71 9.18 26.43
C GLY A 221 -7.37 8.85 27.09
N THR A 222 -7.42 8.03 28.14
CA THR A 222 -6.25 7.58 28.89
C THR A 222 -5.62 6.34 28.24
N TYR A 223 -4.31 6.30 28.16
CA TYR A 223 -3.56 5.19 27.54
C TYR A 223 -3.17 4.10 28.54
N GLY A 224 -3.10 4.42 29.85
CA GLY A 224 -2.69 3.48 30.89
C GLY A 224 -1.17 3.29 30.96
N THR A 225 -0.72 2.46 31.91
CA THR A 225 0.70 2.35 32.31
C THR A 225 1.65 2.02 31.16
N ASN A 226 1.29 1.05 30.32
CA ASN A 226 2.11 0.62 29.17
C ASN A 226 1.52 1.03 27.83
N GLY A 227 0.48 1.85 27.83
CA GLY A 227 -0.17 2.35 26.61
C GLY A 227 0.72 3.29 25.82
N CYS A 228 0.48 3.38 24.52
CA CYS A 228 1.23 4.27 23.61
C CYS A 228 0.41 4.71 22.42
N TYR A 229 0.83 5.82 21.81
CA TYR A 229 0.34 6.32 20.55
C TYR A 229 1.51 6.60 19.60
N MET A 230 1.61 5.84 18.52
CA MET A 230 2.70 5.91 17.58
C MET A 230 2.24 6.54 16.27
N LYS A 231 2.69 7.79 16.03
CA LYS A 231 2.47 8.54 14.77
C LYS A 231 3.56 8.27 13.73
N PHE A 232 4.66 7.67 14.12
CA PHE A 232 5.86 7.38 13.30
C PHE A 232 6.40 8.62 12.57
N ALA A 233 6.44 9.75 13.26
CA ALA A 233 6.87 11.00 12.67
C ALA A 233 8.36 10.98 12.27
N SER A 234 8.71 11.65 11.17
CA SER A 234 10.09 11.79 10.73
C SER A 234 10.95 12.46 11.81
N GLY A 235 12.10 11.87 12.12
CA GLY A 235 12.97 12.28 13.22
C GLY A 235 12.51 11.82 14.60
N ALA A 236 11.33 11.19 14.71
CA ALA A 236 10.72 10.76 15.97
C ALA A 236 9.95 9.43 15.83
N ILE A 237 10.43 8.51 14.99
CA ILE A 237 9.76 7.25 14.62
C ILE A 237 9.34 6.44 15.85
N GLY A 238 10.18 6.38 16.88
CA GLY A 238 9.94 5.62 18.12
C GLY A 238 9.29 6.43 19.23
N THR A 239 8.91 7.67 18.99
CA THR A 239 8.39 8.55 20.04
C THR A 239 6.91 8.24 20.29
N ASP A 240 6.58 8.04 21.54
CA ASP A 240 5.20 7.91 22.03
C ASP A 240 4.55 9.29 22.15
N SER A 241 3.41 9.45 21.49
CA SER A 241 2.62 10.69 21.46
C SER A 241 1.43 10.67 22.45
N SER A 242 1.28 9.63 23.25
CA SER A 242 0.18 9.48 24.22
C SER A 242 0.30 10.39 25.44
N GLY A 243 1.51 10.86 25.76
CA GLY A 243 1.84 11.54 27.00
C GLY A 243 2.36 10.62 28.09
N GLU A 244 2.29 9.30 27.94
CA GLU A 244 2.80 8.33 28.93
C GLU A 244 4.32 8.14 28.87
N SER A 245 4.97 8.68 27.82
CA SER A 245 6.41 8.59 27.59
C SER A 245 6.93 7.17 27.34
N ASN A 246 6.08 6.30 26.84
CA ASN A 246 6.39 4.91 26.48
C ASN A 246 7.09 4.80 25.14
N ASN A 247 8.26 5.47 25.01
CA ASN A 247 9.05 5.49 23.78
C ASN A 247 9.62 4.11 23.42
N TYR A 248 9.70 3.83 22.13
CA TYR A 248 10.24 2.59 21.59
C TYR A 248 11.65 2.80 21.01
N THR A 249 12.51 1.82 21.21
CA THR A 249 13.79 1.73 20.52
C THR A 249 13.56 1.25 19.09
N VAL A 250 14.06 2.01 18.13
CA VAL A 250 13.92 1.76 16.70
C VAL A 250 15.06 0.90 16.19
N SER A 251 14.78 -0.14 15.42
CA SER A 251 15.76 -1.02 14.80
C SER A 251 15.44 -1.21 13.31
N ASN A 252 16.46 -1.03 12.48
CA ASN A 252 16.37 -1.20 11.02
C ASN A 252 15.30 -0.33 10.34
N LEU A 253 15.01 0.84 10.93
CA LEU A 253 14.15 1.88 10.39
C LEU A 253 14.85 3.22 10.51
N ALA A 254 14.66 4.09 9.54
CA ALA A 254 15.23 5.43 9.45
C ALA A 254 14.18 6.41 8.86
N ASN A 255 14.49 7.71 8.85
CA ASN A 255 13.62 8.70 8.23
C ASN A 255 13.34 8.45 6.75
N ALA A 256 14.20 7.69 6.07
CA ALA A 256 14.00 7.24 4.70
C ALA A 256 12.83 6.26 4.55
N ASP A 257 12.40 5.63 5.64
CA ASP A 257 11.27 4.69 5.67
C ASP A 257 9.96 5.39 6.08
N VAL A 258 9.99 6.69 6.37
CA VAL A 258 8.78 7.48 6.59
C VAL A 258 8.18 7.89 5.23
N SER A 259 6.88 7.68 5.07
CA SER A 259 6.15 7.85 3.82
C SER A 259 4.95 8.79 3.99
N PRO A 260 4.62 9.62 2.99
CA PRO A 260 3.37 10.37 2.94
C PRO A 260 2.16 9.50 2.53
N ASP A 261 2.35 8.21 2.21
CA ASP A 261 1.26 7.26 1.94
C ASP A 261 0.52 6.94 3.24
N THR A 262 -0.71 7.42 3.37
CA THR A 262 -1.52 7.36 4.58
C THR A 262 -2.98 7.04 4.26
N PRO A 263 -3.81 6.66 5.23
CA PRO A 263 -5.24 6.47 5.00
C PRO A 263 -5.98 7.73 4.54
N THR A 264 -5.44 8.92 4.81
CA THR A 264 -6.01 10.19 4.34
C THR A 264 -5.50 10.62 2.97
N ASN A 265 -4.27 10.25 2.62
CA ASN A 265 -3.72 10.47 1.29
C ASN A 265 -3.05 9.18 0.77
N ASN A 266 -3.87 8.29 0.21
CA ASN A 266 -3.41 7.01 -0.31
C ASN A 266 -2.70 7.18 -1.66
N PHE A 267 -1.57 6.49 -1.82
CA PHE A 267 -0.80 6.43 -3.06
C PHE A 267 -0.99 5.10 -3.78
N PRO A 268 -0.85 5.05 -5.10
CA PRO A 268 -0.96 3.80 -5.81
C PRO A 268 0.19 2.85 -5.47
N VAL A 269 -0.12 1.58 -5.58
CA VAL A 269 0.86 0.50 -5.58
C VAL A 269 0.82 -0.18 -6.94
N LEU A 270 1.94 -0.76 -7.35
CA LEU A 270 1.96 -1.62 -8.52
C LEU A 270 1.32 -2.96 -8.17
N GLN A 271 0.34 -3.35 -8.94
CA GLN A 271 -0.36 -4.63 -8.83
C GLN A 271 0.01 -5.52 -10.02
N LYS A 272 0.00 -6.82 -9.78
CA LYS A 272 0.28 -7.80 -10.81
C LYS A 272 -0.79 -7.72 -11.91
N GLY A 273 -0.34 -7.43 -13.11
CA GLY A 273 -1.18 -7.43 -14.31
C GLY A 273 -0.85 -8.63 -15.18
N GLY A 274 -1.37 -9.77 -14.88
CA GLY A 274 -1.04 -11.01 -15.55
C GLY A 274 -0.47 -12.03 -14.57
N LEU A 275 0.12 -13.09 -15.07
CA LEU A 275 0.35 -14.30 -14.33
C LEU A 275 1.78 -14.45 -13.75
N GLY A 276 2.65 -13.45 -13.86
CA GLY A 276 4.00 -13.47 -13.29
C GLY A 276 4.06 -13.06 -11.81
N PRO A 277 5.12 -13.39 -11.05
CA PRO A 277 5.29 -12.93 -9.69
C PRO A 277 5.69 -11.44 -9.68
N VAL A 278 4.88 -10.64 -9.02
CA VAL A 278 5.28 -9.30 -8.57
C VAL A 278 5.59 -9.44 -7.09
N THR A 279 6.79 -9.11 -6.69
CA THR A 279 7.16 -9.05 -5.29
C THR A 279 7.11 -7.60 -4.87
N LEU A 280 6.24 -7.29 -3.92
CA LEU A 280 6.22 -5.99 -3.28
C LEU A 280 7.40 -5.93 -2.30
N SER A 281 8.17 -4.89 -2.39
CA SER A 281 9.27 -4.62 -1.48
C SER A 281 9.31 -3.14 -1.16
N LYS A 282 9.50 -2.80 0.11
CA LYS A 282 9.69 -1.43 0.58
C LYS A 282 8.63 -0.43 0.09
N ASN A 283 7.35 -0.83 0.08
CA ASN A 283 6.23 0.00 -0.36
C ASN A 283 6.29 0.50 -1.81
N ASN A 284 7.33 0.14 -2.52
CA ASN A 284 7.45 0.32 -3.96
C ASN A 284 7.59 -1.05 -4.57
N THR A 285 6.71 -1.35 -5.48
CA THR A 285 6.72 -2.64 -6.13
C THR A 285 8.04 -2.84 -6.86
N VAL A 286 8.66 -3.97 -6.61
CA VAL A 286 9.82 -4.44 -7.34
C VAL A 286 9.38 -5.55 -8.27
N ILE A 287 9.61 -5.37 -9.55
CA ILE A 287 9.37 -6.43 -10.53
C ILE A 287 10.67 -7.21 -10.67
N THR A 288 10.61 -8.50 -10.38
CA THR A 288 11.74 -9.41 -10.59
C THR A 288 11.52 -10.25 -11.85
N GLY A 289 12.50 -10.24 -12.76
CA GLY A 289 12.36 -10.82 -14.11
C GLY A 289 12.54 -12.32 -14.23
N THR A 290 13.11 -13.03 -13.24
CA THR A 290 13.54 -14.42 -13.41
C THR A 290 12.51 -15.47 -13.04
N SER A 291 11.39 -15.14 -12.45
CA SER A 291 10.42 -16.13 -11.95
C SER A 291 9.11 -16.14 -12.71
N LEU A 292 9.15 -15.90 -14.01
CA LEU A 292 7.96 -15.90 -14.86
C LEU A 292 7.64 -17.28 -15.41
N GLN A 293 7.77 -18.30 -14.60
CA GLN A 293 7.16 -19.57 -14.90
C GLN A 293 5.73 -19.58 -14.35
N GLN A 294 4.81 -19.62 -15.28
CA GLN A 294 3.46 -20.02 -14.95
C GLN A 294 3.18 -21.34 -15.64
N ASP A 295 2.66 -22.28 -14.84
CA ASP A 295 2.10 -23.57 -15.27
C ASP A 295 3.03 -24.42 -16.15
N GLY A 296 4.33 -24.34 -15.93
CA GLY A 296 5.31 -25.14 -16.66
C GLY A 296 5.50 -24.74 -18.12
N VAL A 297 4.91 -23.63 -18.56
CA VAL A 297 5.09 -23.10 -19.91
C VAL A 297 6.14 -22.00 -19.88
N ASN A 298 7.22 -22.18 -20.60
CA ASN A 298 8.21 -21.15 -20.83
C ASN A 298 7.57 -19.97 -21.57
N VAL A 299 7.43 -18.84 -20.92
CA VAL A 299 6.82 -17.62 -21.47
C VAL A 299 7.76 -16.87 -22.43
N TYR A 300 8.78 -17.54 -22.95
CA TYR A 300 9.80 -16.95 -23.84
C TYR A 300 9.27 -16.37 -25.14
N ASN A 301 8.04 -16.66 -25.52
CA ASN A 301 7.51 -16.24 -26.81
C ASN A 301 6.18 -15.47 -26.76
N THR A 302 5.56 -15.22 -25.60
CA THR A 302 4.19 -14.68 -25.61
C THR A 302 3.85 -13.63 -24.57
N GLY A 303 4.76 -13.16 -23.74
CA GLY A 303 4.33 -12.10 -22.84
C GLY A 303 5.25 -11.85 -21.66
N GLY A 304 5.75 -10.64 -21.56
CA GLY A 304 6.42 -10.13 -20.40
C GLY A 304 5.50 -10.05 -19.18
N THR A 305 6.09 -9.91 -18.01
CA THR A 305 5.34 -9.55 -16.82
C THR A 305 4.99 -8.08 -16.86
N SER A 306 3.74 -7.78 -16.59
CA SER A 306 3.31 -6.41 -16.42
C SER A 306 2.88 -6.16 -14.97
N ALA A 307 3.18 -4.96 -14.47
CA ALA A 307 2.65 -4.44 -13.24
C ALA A 307 1.98 -3.10 -13.52
N TYR A 308 0.79 -2.92 -12.97
CA TYR A 308 -0.04 -1.75 -13.17
C TYR A 308 -0.20 -1.01 -11.85
N ALA A 309 -0.18 0.31 -11.91
CA ALA A 309 -0.58 1.12 -10.76
C ALA A 309 -2.06 0.90 -10.42
N SER A 310 -2.39 0.91 -9.15
CA SER A 310 -3.75 0.73 -8.66
C SER A 310 -4.65 1.96 -8.85
N MET A 311 -4.10 3.08 -9.35
CA MET A 311 -4.84 4.32 -9.64
C MET A 311 -4.80 4.65 -11.12
N ALA A 312 -5.93 5.14 -11.64
CA ALA A 312 -6.07 5.55 -13.03
C ALA A 312 -6.01 7.06 -13.19
N MET A 313 -5.58 7.46 -14.39
CA MET A 313 -5.49 8.83 -14.86
C MET A 313 -6.46 9.01 -16.03
N ASP A 314 -7.24 10.09 -16.04
CA ASP A 314 -8.11 10.45 -17.16
C ASP A 314 -7.32 11.21 -18.22
N ALA A 315 -7.29 10.69 -19.45
CA ALA A 315 -6.58 11.30 -20.56
C ALA A 315 -7.20 12.65 -20.97
N SER A 316 -8.52 12.78 -20.88
CA SER A 316 -9.26 14.01 -21.21
C SER A 316 -9.22 15.04 -20.07
N GLY A 317 -8.77 14.62 -18.88
CA GLY A 317 -8.70 15.46 -17.68
C GLY A 317 -7.69 16.61 -17.81
N SER A 318 -7.99 17.72 -17.15
CA SER A 318 -7.08 18.88 -17.07
C SER A 318 -5.90 18.68 -16.12
N THR A 319 -5.99 17.71 -15.20
CA THR A 319 -4.95 17.40 -14.23
C THR A 319 -3.82 16.60 -14.88
N GLY A 320 -2.60 17.10 -14.75
CA GLY A 320 -1.40 16.37 -15.16
C GLY A 320 -0.87 15.53 -13.99
N TYR A 321 -0.33 14.35 -14.28
CA TYR A 321 0.26 13.45 -13.28
C TYR A 321 1.72 13.17 -13.57
N TYR A 322 2.51 13.02 -12.50
CA TYR A 322 3.94 12.73 -12.55
C TYR A 322 4.28 11.56 -11.63
N TRP A 323 5.18 10.70 -12.06
CA TRP A 323 5.77 9.61 -11.27
C TRP A 323 7.19 9.30 -11.73
N GLU A 324 7.93 8.57 -10.92
CA GLU A 324 9.31 8.16 -11.19
C GLU A 324 9.46 6.63 -11.16
N ILE A 325 10.39 6.13 -11.95
CA ILE A 325 10.76 4.73 -12.01
C ILE A 325 12.28 4.65 -11.95
N ARG A 326 12.81 3.75 -11.12
CA ARG A 326 14.23 3.48 -11.02
C ARG A 326 14.56 2.06 -11.41
N ALA A 327 15.59 1.89 -12.25
CA ALA A 327 16.18 0.61 -12.58
C ALA A 327 17.17 0.22 -11.46
N ASP A 328 16.72 -0.51 -10.45
CA ASP A 328 17.55 -0.90 -9.31
C ASP A 328 18.62 -1.92 -9.71
N ARG A 329 18.26 -2.81 -10.61
CA ARG A 329 19.17 -3.75 -11.23
C ARG A 329 18.76 -3.94 -12.69
N ALA A 330 19.58 -3.46 -13.61
CA ALA A 330 19.44 -3.68 -15.02
C ALA A 330 20.37 -4.82 -15.44
N VAL A 331 19.81 -5.88 -16.00
CA VAL A 331 20.59 -7.01 -16.50
C VAL A 331 20.71 -6.88 -18.02
N ARG A 332 21.84 -7.27 -18.55
CA ARG A 332 22.11 -7.25 -20.00
C ARG A 332 21.04 -8.08 -20.72
N GLU A 333 20.46 -7.53 -21.77
CA GLU A 333 19.46 -8.16 -22.65
C GLU A 333 18.00 -8.12 -22.14
N ASP A 334 17.73 -7.57 -20.96
CA ASP A 334 16.36 -7.36 -20.54
C ASP A 334 15.80 -6.09 -21.16
N VAL A 335 14.62 -6.20 -21.76
CA VAL A 335 13.87 -5.08 -22.30
C VAL A 335 12.85 -4.65 -21.27
N TYR A 336 12.94 -3.39 -20.88
CA TYR A 336 11.96 -2.76 -20.01
C TYR A 336 11.08 -1.81 -20.78
N ILE A 337 9.82 -1.81 -20.46
CA ILE A 337 8.86 -0.87 -21.01
C ILE A 337 8.20 -0.13 -19.85
N TYR A 338 8.23 1.17 -19.91
CA TYR A 338 7.64 2.05 -18.94
C TYR A 338 6.65 2.97 -19.63
N GLY A 339 5.48 3.17 -19.06
CA GLY A 339 4.51 4.06 -19.64
C GLY A 339 3.15 3.95 -19.04
N ILE A 340 2.15 3.97 -19.88
CA ILE A 340 0.75 3.89 -19.51
C ILE A 340 0.01 2.85 -20.36
N GLN A 341 -1.03 2.27 -19.78
CA GLN A 341 -1.92 1.35 -20.47
C GLN A 341 -3.37 1.74 -20.23
N GLU A 342 -4.19 1.63 -21.28
CA GLU A 342 -5.63 1.85 -21.19
C GLU A 342 -6.30 0.76 -20.34
N ILE A 343 -7.20 1.19 -19.43
CA ILE A 343 -7.98 0.27 -18.60
C ILE A 343 -8.97 -0.49 -19.48
N GLY A 344 -9.11 -1.79 -19.24
CA GLY A 344 -9.99 -2.66 -20.04
C GLY A 344 -9.32 -3.27 -21.26
N SER A 345 -8.18 -2.73 -21.70
CA SER A 345 -7.33 -3.35 -22.73
C SER A 345 -6.31 -4.32 -22.14
N GLN A 346 -6.37 -4.57 -20.86
CA GLN A 346 -5.50 -5.46 -20.11
C GLN A 346 -5.71 -6.90 -20.57
N GLN A 347 -4.90 -7.34 -21.49
CA GLN A 347 -4.88 -8.74 -21.90
C GLN A 347 -3.82 -9.51 -21.12
N THR A 348 -4.19 -10.71 -20.76
CA THR A 348 -3.26 -11.77 -20.33
C THR A 348 -2.31 -12.08 -21.48
N GLY A 349 -1.14 -11.45 -21.50
CA GLY A 349 -0.17 -11.61 -22.58
C GLY A 349 0.23 -10.28 -23.23
N SER A 350 1.34 -10.28 -23.94
CA SER A 350 2.07 -9.12 -24.48
C SER A 350 1.34 -8.23 -25.51
N THR A 351 0.04 -8.23 -25.58
CA THR A 351 -0.71 -7.70 -26.73
C THR A 351 -1.72 -6.59 -26.46
N GLY A 352 -1.79 -6.04 -25.25
CA GLY A 352 -2.62 -4.86 -24.97
C GLY A 352 -1.96 -3.57 -25.47
N PRO A 353 -2.74 -2.51 -25.82
CA PRO A 353 -2.17 -1.22 -26.21
C PRO A 353 -1.45 -0.58 -25.02
N CYS A 354 -0.13 -0.69 -25.03
CA CYS A 354 0.76 0.01 -24.12
C CYS A 354 1.41 1.18 -24.87
N PHE A 355 1.31 2.37 -24.30
CA PHE A 355 2.03 3.55 -24.78
C PHE A 355 3.24 3.76 -23.89
N CYS A 356 4.38 3.28 -24.33
CA CYS A 356 5.50 3.03 -23.46
C CYS A 356 6.81 3.50 -24.06
N PHE A 357 7.76 3.79 -23.16
CA PHE A 357 9.17 3.95 -23.49
C PHE A 357 9.89 2.66 -23.14
N GLY A 358 10.78 2.21 -24.01
CA GLY A 358 11.56 1.00 -23.80
C GLY A 358 13.05 1.29 -23.71
N GLY A 359 13.80 0.43 -23.05
CA GLY A 359 15.25 0.47 -22.98
C GLY A 359 15.83 -0.91 -22.77
N GLU A 360 17.05 -1.13 -23.25
CA GLU A 360 17.87 -2.28 -22.99
C GLU A 360 19.09 -1.85 -22.17
N HIS A 361 19.61 -2.74 -21.34
CA HIS A 361 20.79 -2.44 -20.52
C HIS A 361 21.97 -1.99 -21.39
N ASN A 362 22.62 -0.89 -21.03
CA ASN A 362 23.68 -0.21 -21.81
C ASN A 362 23.27 0.17 -23.23
N GLN A 363 21.99 0.21 -23.54
CA GLN A 363 21.45 0.60 -24.82
C GLN A 363 20.51 1.81 -24.71
N LYS A 364 20.07 2.27 -25.84
CA LYS A 364 19.30 3.50 -26.00
C LYS A 364 17.85 3.33 -25.56
N VAL A 365 17.30 4.31 -24.86
CA VAL A 365 15.87 4.38 -24.62
C VAL A 365 15.14 4.70 -25.93
N TYR A 366 14.11 3.96 -26.25
CA TYR A 366 13.30 4.14 -27.44
C TYR A 366 11.81 4.14 -27.09
N VAL A 367 11.00 4.75 -27.94
CA VAL A 367 9.55 4.67 -27.83
C VAL A 367 9.08 3.39 -28.49
N GLN A 368 8.46 2.51 -27.72
CA GLN A 368 7.87 1.29 -28.24
C GLN A 368 6.35 1.37 -28.21
N ARG A 369 5.74 1.16 -29.35
CA ARG A 369 4.32 0.85 -29.48
C ARG A 369 4.18 -0.65 -29.60
N ASN A 370 3.30 -1.24 -28.81
CA ASN A 370 3.02 -2.67 -28.95
C ASN A 370 2.45 -2.98 -30.35
N ARG A 371 2.95 -4.04 -30.95
CA ARG A 371 2.70 -4.44 -32.35
C ARG A 371 1.23 -4.70 -32.70
N THR A 372 0.34 -4.79 -31.74
CA THR A 372 -1.04 -5.26 -31.95
C THR A 372 -2.08 -4.16 -32.10
N VAL A 373 -1.74 -2.90 -31.99
CA VAL A 373 -2.71 -1.81 -32.29
C VAL A 373 -2.48 -1.31 -33.71
N SER A 374 -2.59 -2.17 -34.67
CA SER A 374 -2.75 -1.77 -36.07
C SER A 374 -4.20 -1.90 -36.52
N THR A 375 -5.11 -1.27 -35.82
CA THR A 375 -6.45 -1.13 -36.44
C THR A 375 -6.50 -0.02 -37.49
N ASN A 376 -5.47 0.81 -37.61
CA ASN A 376 -5.45 1.88 -38.61
C ASN A 376 -4.08 2.15 -39.25
N GLY A 377 -3.16 1.18 -39.29
CA GLY A 377 -1.97 1.30 -40.15
C GLY A 377 -0.99 2.46 -39.87
N THR A 378 -1.22 3.27 -38.86
CA THR A 378 -0.35 4.40 -38.55
C THR A 378 0.72 3.97 -37.55
N THR A 379 1.93 3.74 -38.06
CA THR A 379 3.12 3.58 -37.23
C THR A 379 3.40 4.92 -36.57
N LEU A 380 3.12 5.07 -35.28
CA LEU A 380 3.39 6.32 -34.56
C LEU A 380 4.89 6.57 -34.40
N TYR A 381 5.72 5.56 -34.46
CA TYR A 381 7.17 5.69 -34.59
C TYR A 381 7.85 4.37 -34.96
N ASN A 382 8.86 4.44 -35.80
CA ASN A 382 9.70 3.30 -36.18
C ASN A 382 10.98 3.33 -35.34
N ALA A 383 11.19 2.33 -34.51
CA ALA A 383 12.31 2.21 -33.58
C ALA A 383 13.68 2.04 -34.25
N THR A 384 13.78 2.12 -35.56
CA THR A 384 15.02 1.88 -36.30
C THR A 384 16.06 2.99 -36.22
N ASN A 385 15.73 4.14 -35.66
CA ASN A 385 16.69 5.22 -35.40
C ASN A 385 16.68 5.58 -33.90
N ALA A 386 17.31 4.73 -33.12
CA ALA A 386 17.57 4.93 -31.73
C ALA A 386 18.33 6.22 -31.49
N ASN A 387 17.61 7.23 -31.10
CA ASN A 387 18.19 8.50 -30.71
C ASN A 387 18.62 8.38 -29.25
N ASN A 388 19.90 8.55 -29.03
CA ASN A 388 20.59 8.30 -27.79
C ASN A 388 20.13 9.28 -26.69
N VAL A 389 19.23 8.85 -25.83
CA VAL A 389 18.79 9.62 -24.64
C VAL A 389 19.59 9.29 -23.39
N GLY A 390 20.71 8.65 -23.56
CA GLY A 390 21.54 8.11 -22.50
C GLY A 390 21.40 6.61 -22.38
N THR A 391 22.32 5.99 -21.69
CA THR A 391 22.31 4.56 -21.41
C THR A 391 21.35 4.28 -20.26
N HIS A 392 20.52 3.26 -20.43
CA HIS A 392 19.68 2.73 -19.35
C HIS A 392 20.56 1.87 -18.44
N GLU A 393 21.18 2.49 -17.44
CA GLU A 393 22.10 1.84 -16.53
C GLU A 393 21.40 1.50 -15.21
N THR A 394 21.98 0.55 -14.47
CA THR A 394 21.58 0.33 -13.07
C THR A 394 21.67 1.64 -12.29
N GLY A 395 20.59 2.00 -11.64
CA GLY A 395 20.45 3.26 -10.90
C GLY A 395 19.84 4.41 -11.71
N ALA A 396 19.61 4.25 -13.03
CA ALA A 396 18.92 5.27 -13.82
C ALA A 396 17.51 5.54 -13.29
N ILE A 397 17.12 6.81 -13.22
CA ILE A 397 15.81 7.26 -12.81
C ILE A 397 15.09 7.92 -13.97
N LEU A 398 13.94 7.35 -14.31
CA LEU A 398 13.04 7.84 -15.33
C LEU A 398 11.89 8.60 -14.66
N GLY A 399 11.59 9.81 -15.11
CA GLY A 399 10.40 10.54 -14.72
C GLY A 399 9.40 10.54 -15.88
N LEU A 400 8.16 10.21 -15.61
CA LEU A 400 7.06 10.23 -16.57
C LEU A 400 6.04 11.27 -16.16
N ALA A 401 5.54 12.02 -17.15
CA ALA A 401 4.50 13.01 -16.96
C ALA A 401 3.38 12.78 -17.99
N PHE A 402 2.13 12.73 -17.54
CA PHE A 402 0.96 12.46 -18.37
C PHE A 402 -0.10 13.54 -18.20
N LYS A 403 -0.54 14.15 -19.31
CA LYS A 403 -1.59 15.18 -19.33
C LYS A 403 -2.12 15.40 -20.75
N ASN A 404 -3.41 15.67 -20.91
CA ASN A 404 -4.03 16.04 -22.19
C ASN A 404 -3.64 15.08 -23.32
N ASN A 405 -3.83 13.80 -23.13
CA ASN A 405 -3.53 12.76 -24.12
C ASN A 405 -2.06 12.72 -24.57
N LYS A 406 -1.14 13.17 -23.69
CA LYS A 406 0.31 13.22 -23.98
C LYS A 406 1.11 12.63 -22.84
N LEU A 407 2.19 11.95 -23.21
CA LEU A 407 3.15 11.36 -22.27
C LEU A 407 4.55 11.88 -22.54
N TRP A 408 5.22 12.40 -21.51
CA TRP A 408 6.59 12.90 -21.53
C TRP A 408 7.51 12.01 -20.72
N LEU A 409 8.78 11.99 -21.10
CA LEU A 409 9.85 11.24 -20.44
C LEU A 409 10.97 12.17 -19.99
N ARG A 410 11.48 11.92 -18.80
CA ARG A 410 12.73 12.45 -18.26
C ARG A 410 13.66 11.29 -17.90
N MET A 411 14.96 11.44 -18.10
CA MET A 411 15.97 10.51 -17.62
C MET A 411 17.04 11.25 -16.82
N ASN A 412 17.33 10.77 -15.62
CA ASN A 412 18.36 11.33 -14.74
C ASN A 412 18.31 12.87 -14.63
N GLY A 413 17.10 13.43 -14.52
CA GLY A 413 16.87 14.87 -14.38
C GLY A 413 16.67 15.64 -15.69
N THR A 414 16.94 15.07 -16.84
CA THR A 414 16.84 15.75 -18.15
C THR A 414 15.55 15.36 -18.88
N TRP A 415 14.71 16.34 -19.21
CA TRP A 415 13.48 16.14 -19.99
C TRP A 415 13.77 16.02 -21.49
N PHE A 416 13.01 15.13 -22.14
CA PHE A 416 12.99 14.98 -23.60
C PHE A 416 11.78 15.69 -24.22
N GLY A 417 11.48 16.86 -23.78
CA GLY A 417 10.36 17.71 -24.08
C GLY A 417 10.07 18.56 -22.88
N ASP A 418 9.20 19.54 -23.02
CA ASP A 418 8.83 20.40 -21.90
C ASP A 418 7.36 20.14 -21.53
N PRO A 419 7.10 19.34 -20.48
CA PRO A 419 5.73 19.09 -20.04
C PRO A 419 5.06 20.36 -19.50
N ALA A 420 5.79 21.26 -18.86
CA ALA A 420 5.24 22.50 -18.29
C ALA A 420 4.69 23.45 -19.36
N ASN A 421 5.37 23.56 -20.49
CA ASN A 421 4.98 24.42 -21.60
C ASN A 421 4.27 23.67 -22.74
N ASN A 422 3.96 22.38 -22.53
CA ASN A 422 3.29 21.55 -23.52
C ASN A 422 4.00 21.50 -24.89
N THR A 423 5.33 21.72 -24.93
CA THR A 423 6.10 21.74 -26.15
C THR A 423 6.62 20.35 -26.53
N PRO A 424 6.71 20.05 -27.84
CA PRO A 424 7.43 18.89 -28.32
C PRO A 424 8.91 18.94 -27.92
N SER A 425 9.56 17.77 -27.88
CA SER A 425 10.99 17.69 -27.62
C SER A 425 11.78 18.59 -28.58
N THR A 426 12.58 19.49 -28.01
CA THR A 426 13.56 20.28 -28.77
C THR A 426 14.90 19.55 -28.89
N HIS A 427 15.01 18.35 -28.37
CA HIS A 427 16.21 17.55 -28.47
C HIS A 427 16.46 17.22 -29.95
N SER A 428 17.63 17.55 -30.47
CA SER A 428 18.03 17.36 -31.86
C SER A 428 17.95 15.91 -32.36
N VAL A 429 17.55 15.01 -31.51
CA VAL A 429 17.47 13.55 -31.71
C VAL A 429 16.02 13.05 -31.53
N GLY A 430 15.03 13.93 -31.49
CA GLY A 430 13.63 13.61 -31.78
C GLY A 430 13.03 12.44 -31.03
N LEU A 431 13.07 12.41 -29.69
CA LEU A 431 12.14 11.54 -28.97
C LEU A 431 10.77 12.19 -28.98
N PRO A 432 9.80 11.56 -29.61
CA PRO A 432 8.47 12.12 -29.62
C PRO A 432 7.89 12.03 -28.21
N ILE A 433 7.32 13.11 -27.77
CA ILE A 433 6.16 13.08 -26.91
C ILE A 433 5.17 12.15 -27.59
N ILE A 434 4.66 11.18 -26.87
CA ILE A 434 3.48 10.47 -27.35
C ILE A 434 2.36 11.50 -27.33
N THR A 435 1.92 11.90 -28.50
CA THR A 435 0.84 12.87 -28.68
C THR A 435 -0.40 12.16 -29.20
N SER A 436 -1.57 12.66 -28.89
CA SER A 436 -2.83 12.14 -29.42
C SER A 436 -3.16 10.70 -29.01
N LEU A 437 -3.02 10.43 -27.69
CA LEU A 437 -3.62 9.26 -27.10
C LEU A 437 -5.16 9.33 -27.18
N PRO A 438 -5.86 8.20 -27.34
CA PRO A 438 -7.32 8.18 -27.22
C PRO A 438 -7.81 8.73 -25.89
N ASP A 439 -9.01 9.31 -25.88
CA ASP A 439 -9.68 9.70 -24.64
C ASP A 439 -10.13 8.44 -23.90
N ALA A 440 -9.39 8.08 -22.87
CA ALA A 440 -9.61 6.89 -22.07
C ALA A 440 -8.99 7.06 -20.67
N LEU A 441 -9.24 6.08 -19.82
CA LEU A 441 -8.57 5.95 -18.53
C LEU A 441 -7.30 5.14 -18.70
N TYR A 442 -6.20 5.66 -18.19
CA TYR A 442 -4.88 5.02 -18.25
C TYR A 442 -4.33 4.75 -16.85
N VAL A 443 -3.59 3.67 -16.73
CA VAL A 443 -2.79 3.38 -15.53
C VAL A 443 -1.30 3.38 -15.87
N PRO A 444 -0.42 3.87 -14.99
CA PRO A 444 1.01 3.63 -15.11
C PRO A 444 1.31 2.14 -15.19
N VAL A 445 2.21 1.75 -16.09
CA VAL A 445 2.58 0.35 -16.31
C VAL A 445 4.09 0.20 -16.41
N ILE A 446 4.57 -0.92 -15.87
CA ILE A 446 5.92 -1.42 -16.11
C ILE A 446 5.79 -2.81 -16.70
N VAL A 447 6.45 -3.04 -17.83
CA VAL A 447 6.50 -4.35 -18.49
C VAL A 447 7.96 -4.78 -18.59
N SER A 448 8.27 -5.96 -18.12
CA SER A 448 9.56 -6.61 -18.29
C SER A 448 9.41 -7.77 -19.25
N PHE A 449 10.23 -7.79 -20.28
CA PHE A 449 10.39 -8.95 -21.14
C PHE A 449 11.65 -9.67 -20.68
N GLY A 450 11.49 -10.71 -19.86
CA GLY A 450 12.61 -11.52 -19.41
C GLY A 450 13.27 -12.22 -20.60
N GLY A 451 14.50 -11.85 -20.87
CA GLY A 451 15.38 -12.57 -21.77
C GLY A 451 16.31 -13.47 -20.96
N MET A 452 16.21 -14.75 -21.14
CA MET A 452 17.18 -15.78 -20.77
C MET A 452 17.67 -15.85 -19.32
N SER A 453 17.30 -16.90 -18.69
CA SER A 453 17.54 -17.36 -17.31
C SER A 453 19.00 -17.42 -16.81
N THR A 454 19.97 -16.89 -17.52
CA THR A 454 21.39 -17.02 -17.16
C THR A 454 21.99 -15.80 -16.46
N PHE A 455 21.29 -14.67 -16.42
CA PHE A 455 21.90 -13.40 -15.96
C PHE A 455 21.30 -12.79 -14.68
N GLY A 456 20.33 -13.43 -14.07
CA GLY A 456 19.75 -12.97 -12.79
C GLY A 456 18.53 -12.05 -12.96
N ASP A 457 17.95 -11.65 -11.81
CA ASP A 457 16.71 -10.88 -11.76
C ASP A 457 16.90 -9.43 -12.15
N THR A 458 15.95 -8.91 -12.90
CA THR A 458 15.76 -7.49 -13.09
C THR A 458 14.91 -6.90 -11.96
N ILE A 459 15.33 -5.78 -11.42
CA ILE A 459 14.64 -5.09 -10.35
C ILE A 459 14.34 -3.67 -10.77
N VAL A 460 13.07 -3.29 -10.72
CA VAL A 460 12.60 -1.95 -11.03
C VAL A 460 11.68 -1.47 -9.93
N SER A 461 11.93 -0.28 -9.41
CA SER A 461 11.12 0.36 -8.37
C SER A 461 10.37 1.56 -8.93
N ALA A 462 9.09 1.71 -8.56
CA ALA A 462 8.28 2.88 -8.87
C ALA A 462 8.14 3.78 -7.64
N ASN A 463 8.14 5.08 -7.87
CA ASN A 463 7.81 6.10 -6.90
C ASN A 463 6.68 6.98 -7.45
N PHE A 464 5.51 6.87 -6.86
CA PHE A 464 4.36 7.71 -7.18
C PHE A 464 4.29 8.99 -6.33
N GLY A 465 5.34 9.25 -5.54
CA GLY A 465 5.44 10.28 -4.53
C GLY A 465 5.50 9.72 -3.11
N ASN A 466 5.25 8.44 -2.95
CA ASN A 466 5.23 7.79 -1.64
C ASN A 466 6.63 7.50 -1.06
N ASN A 467 7.67 7.38 -1.88
CA ASN A 467 9.03 7.12 -1.37
C ASN A 467 10.14 7.57 -2.34
N GLY A 468 10.62 8.80 -2.19
CA GLY A 468 11.70 9.36 -3.00
C GLY A 468 13.08 8.73 -2.79
N THR A 469 13.23 7.85 -1.82
CA THR A 469 14.46 7.07 -1.59
C THR A 469 14.49 5.77 -2.38
N PHE A 470 13.41 5.38 -3.02
CA PHE A 470 13.25 4.07 -3.67
C PHE A 470 13.64 2.93 -2.72
N GLY A 471 13.02 2.95 -1.53
CA GLY A 471 13.28 1.97 -0.49
C GLY A 471 14.65 2.10 0.18
N GLY A 472 15.16 3.31 0.34
CA GLY A 472 16.45 3.58 0.99
C GLY A 472 17.66 3.33 0.09
N THR A 473 17.47 3.10 -1.22
CA THR A 473 18.58 2.86 -2.14
C THR A 473 19.31 4.11 -2.58
N ILE A 474 18.65 5.28 -2.49
CA ILE A 474 19.22 6.58 -2.80
C ILE A 474 18.77 7.64 -1.78
N THR A 475 19.45 8.77 -1.77
CA THR A 475 18.96 9.95 -1.04
C THR A 475 17.77 10.56 -1.78
N ALA A 476 16.68 10.78 -1.07
CA ALA A 476 15.51 11.48 -1.60
C ALA A 476 15.88 12.87 -2.11
N GLY A 477 15.17 13.35 -3.12
CA GLY A 477 15.29 14.73 -3.60
C GLY A 477 14.47 15.70 -2.77
N GLY A 478 13.51 15.20 -1.97
CA GLY A 478 12.61 16.01 -1.16
C GLY A 478 11.67 16.89 -2.00
N GLN A 479 11.40 16.49 -3.25
CA GLN A 479 10.57 17.27 -4.16
C GLN A 479 9.11 16.84 -4.03
N SER A 480 8.23 17.81 -3.84
CA SER A 480 6.77 17.65 -3.86
C SER A 480 6.16 18.31 -5.09
N ASP A 481 4.89 18.08 -5.31
CA ASP A 481 4.11 18.82 -6.30
C ASP A 481 3.66 20.20 -5.78
N ALA A 482 2.82 20.89 -6.55
CA ALA A 482 2.34 22.23 -6.21
C ALA A 482 1.38 22.25 -5.01
N ASN A 483 0.78 21.10 -4.67
CA ASN A 483 -0.10 20.94 -3.51
C ASN A 483 0.68 20.57 -2.24
N GLY A 484 1.98 20.32 -2.35
CA GLY A 484 2.83 19.84 -1.26
C GLY A 484 2.83 18.32 -1.11
N ASP A 485 2.12 17.62 -1.98
CA ASP A 485 2.04 16.16 -1.95
C ASP A 485 3.25 15.51 -2.64
N GLY A 486 3.64 14.35 -2.13
CA GLY A 486 4.69 13.52 -2.70
C GLY A 486 6.10 13.81 -2.17
N ASN A 487 6.99 12.86 -2.47
CA ASN A 487 8.42 12.92 -2.19
C ASN A 487 9.16 12.30 -3.38
N PHE A 488 9.64 13.14 -4.28
CA PHE A 488 10.31 12.72 -5.51
C PHE A 488 11.81 13.00 -5.47
N LYS A 489 12.56 12.29 -6.32
CA LYS A 489 13.98 12.57 -6.55
C LYS A 489 14.17 13.87 -7.28
N TYR A 490 13.32 14.15 -8.28
CA TYR A 490 13.40 15.32 -9.12
C TYR A 490 12.14 16.18 -8.99
N SER A 491 12.26 17.48 -9.28
CA SER A 491 11.14 18.42 -9.23
C SER A 491 9.98 17.97 -10.14
N VAL A 492 8.78 18.03 -9.62
CA VAL A 492 7.55 17.82 -10.40
C VAL A 492 7.40 18.98 -11.39
N PRO A 493 7.09 18.73 -12.67
CA PRO A 493 6.93 19.81 -13.63
C PRO A 493 5.71 20.68 -13.30
N SER A 494 5.79 21.97 -13.60
CA SER A 494 4.67 22.89 -13.37
C SER A 494 3.41 22.44 -14.09
N GLY A 495 2.27 22.44 -13.38
CA GLY A 495 0.98 21.98 -13.89
C GLY A 495 0.80 20.45 -13.88
N PHE A 496 1.69 19.74 -13.17
CA PHE A 496 1.55 18.31 -12.86
C PHE A 496 1.54 18.10 -11.36
N LEU A 497 0.85 17.06 -10.93
CA LEU A 497 0.68 16.64 -9.55
C LEU A 497 1.15 15.20 -9.38
N CYS A 498 1.39 14.75 -8.17
CA CYS A 498 1.62 13.33 -7.91
C CYS A 498 0.30 12.55 -8.06
N LEU A 499 0.42 11.30 -8.45
CA LEU A 499 -0.73 10.41 -8.53
C LEU A 499 -1.03 9.89 -7.11
N CYS A 500 -1.94 10.57 -6.42
CA CYS A 500 -2.37 10.22 -5.08
C CYS A 500 -3.83 10.63 -4.86
N ASN A 501 -4.40 10.21 -3.76
CA ASN A 501 -5.81 10.44 -3.46
C ASN A 501 -6.19 11.92 -3.41
N ASN A 502 -5.35 12.77 -2.83
CA ASN A 502 -5.59 14.22 -2.75
C ASN A 502 -5.70 14.89 -4.13
N ASN A 503 -4.99 14.35 -5.12
CA ASN A 503 -4.88 14.95 -6.45
C ASN A 503 -5.84 14.35 -7.49
N ILE A 504 -6.50 13.25 -7.16
CA ILE A 504 -7.53 12.67 -8.03
C ILE A 504 -8.85 13.42 -7.79
N PRO A 505 -9.56 13.86 -8.85
CA PRO A 505 -10.84 14.52 -8.70
C PRO A 505 -11.85 13.68 -7.93
N ASP A 506 -12.69 14.33 -7.13
CA ASP A 506 -13.77 13.66 -6.41
C ASP A 506 -14.75 13.01 -7.39
N PRO A 507 -15.33 11.86 -7.05
CA PRO A 507 -16.34 11.23 -7.87
C PRO A 507 -17.60 12.11 -7.94
N ALA A 508 -18.28 12.08 -9.09
CA ALA A 508 -19.53 12.82 -9.27
C ALA A 508 -20.64 12.36 -8.29
N ILE A 509 -20.54 11.13 -7.80
CA ILE A 509 -21.42 10.58 -6.76
C ILE A 509 -20.59 10.43 -5.51
N ALA A 510 -20.73 11.36 -4.57
CA ALA A 510 -19.96 11.38 -3.33
C ALA A 510 -20.36 10.22 -2.39
N LEU A 511 -21.66 9.94 -2.28
CA LEU A 511 -22.20 8.88 -1.42
C LEU A 511 -22.93 7.83 -2.27
N PRO A 512 -22.29 6.72 -2.64
CA PRO A 512 -22.90 5.66 -3.46
C PRO A 512 -24.15 5.06 -2.84
N SER A 513 -24.20 4.87 -1.53
CA SER A 513 -25.35 4.32 -0.81
C SER A 513 -26.62 5.19 -0.88
N ALA A 514 -26.49 6.47 -1.22
CA ALA A 514 -27.63 7.33 -1.49
C ALA A 514 -28.25 7.10 -2.88
N ASN A 515 -27.55 6.36 -3.76
CA ASN A 515 -27.95 6.14 -5.14
C ASN A 515 -28.10 4.65 -5.50
N PHE A 516 -27.53 3.76 -4.70
CA PHE A 516 -27.64 2.32 -4.88
C PHE A 516 -27.49 1.62 -3.53
N ASP A 517 -28.39 0.68 -3.24
CA ASP A 517 -28.36 -0.14 -2.04
C ASP A 517 -28.75 -1.58 -2.33
N THR A 518 -28.34 -2.51 -1.46
CA THR A 518 -28.68 -3.93 -1.54
C THR A 518 -29.18 -4.40 -0.19
N VAL A 519 -30.39 -4.95 -0.18
CA VAL A 519 -31.00 -5.50 1.03
C VAL A 519 -31.17 -7.01 0.91
N LEU A 520 -30.59 -7.75 1.84
CA LEU A 520 -30.82 -9.18 1.97
C LEU A 520 -32.12 -9.43 2.74
N TYR A 521 -32.96 -10.32 2.24
CA TYR A 521 -34.17 -10.73 2.95
C TYR A 521 -34.39 -12.24 2.87
N THR A 522 -35.10 -12.77 3.85
CA THR A 522 -35.51 -14.17 3.83
C THR A 522 -36.93 -14.28 3.25
N GLY A 523 -37.09 -14.99 2.15
CA GLY A 523 -38.39 -15.24 1.54
C GLY A 523 -39.30 -16.05 2.45
N ASN A 524 -40.57 -15.64 2.59
CA ASN A 524 -41.59 -16.32 3.39
C ASN A 524 -42.65 -17.03 2.55
N GLY A 525 -42.48 -17.07 1.24
CA GLY A 525 -43.44 -17.68 0.27
C GLY A 525 -44.70 -16.84 0.00
N SER A 526 -44.77 -15.60 0.49
CA SER A 526 -45.88 -14.68 0.28
C SER A 526 -45.37 -13.25 0.03
N THR A 527 -46.29 -12.30 -0.12
CA THR A 527 -45.98 -10.88 -0.29
C THR A 527 -45.25 -10.37 0.95
N GLN A 528 -44.09 -9.74 0.73
CA GLN A 528 -43.28 -9.12 1.80
C GLN A 528 -43.05 -7.63 1.47
N SER A 529 -43.01 -6.82 2.52
CA SER A 529 -42.49 -5.47 2.45
C SER A 529 -41.02 -5.50 2.80
N ILE A 530 -40.16 -5.12 1.88
CA ILE A 530 -38.71 -4.99 2.11
C ILE A 530 -38.46 -3.54 2.50
N SER A 531 -37.92 -3.33 3.70
CA SER A 531 -37.53 -2.01 4.22
C SER A 531 -36.02 -1.97 4.40
N GLY A 532 -35.46 -0.77 4.56
CA GLY A 532 -34.03 -0.58 4.77
C GLY A 532 -33.27 -0.23 3.48
N VAL A 533 -33.96 -0.02 2.35
CA VAL A 533 -33.38 0.57 1.17
C VAL A 533 -33.20 2.06 1.41
N GLY A 534 -31.95 2.55 1.30
CA GLY A 534 -31.58 3.94 1.66
C GLY A 534 -32.05 5.00 0.68
N HIS A 535 -32.65 4.62 -0.45
CA HIS A 535 -33.16 5.51 -1.49
C HIS A 535 -34.50 5.01 -2.05
N GLN A 536 -35.22 5.87 -2.73
CA GLN A 536 -36.45 5.46 -3.43
C GLN A 536 -36.07 4.76 -4.74
N PRO A 537 -36.43 3.47 -4.92
CA PRO A 537 -36.25 2.82 -6.21
C PRO A 537 -37.16 3.43 -7.28
N ASP A 538 -36.67 3.48 -8.51
CA ASP A 538 -37.44 3.91 -9.67
C ASP A 538 -38.56 2.92 -10.02
#